data_deac31c3aee8a688e13b8bb69812297d
#
_entry.id   deac31c3aee8a688e13b8bb69812297d
#
_cell.length_a   1.000
_cell.length_b   1.000
_cell.length_c   1.000
_cell.angle_alpha   90.00
_cell.angle_beta   90.00
_cell.angle_gamma   90.00
#
_symmetry.space_group_name_H-M   'P 1'
#
loop_
_entity.id
_entity.type
_entity.pdbx_description
1 polymer ?
#
loop_
_entity_poly.entity_id
_entity_poly.type
_entity_poly.pdbx_seq_one_letter_code
_entity_poly.pdbx_strand_id
1 'polypeptide(L)'
;DFEKKVNTYITSIDKYFGFLKNHDLYINSKNNFPHSSGIASSASSMSALASCLVDIESQITNNDNNFNLKKKSFISRLGSGSASRSIEGPVTLWGKTDAFKESSDLYAVNISHEVDKIFLDYNNTILIIDPGQKVISSSLGHELMNKNTFSNIRFEIANNNIERLKDILKSGELDDFINITESEALMIHSLMLSSDPYYIL
;
A
#
# COMPACT_ATOMS: atom_id res chain seq x y z
N ASP A 1 -6.57 -10.40 -15.82
CA ASP A 1 -7.67 -11.14 -15.25
C ASP A 1 -7.52 -11.19 -13.73
N PHE A 2 -8.50 -10.63 -13.00
CA PHE A 2 -8.44 -10.51 -11.54
C PHE A 2 -8.55 -11.87 -10.84
N GLU A 3 -9.34 -12.80 -11.37
CA GLU A 3 -9.47 -14.18 -10.86
C GLU A 3 -8.12 -14.89 -10.85
N LYS A 4 -7.37 -14.82 -11.95
CA LYS A 4 -6.02 -15.40 -12.01
C LYS A 4 -5.09 -14.80 -10.96
N LYS A 5 -5.17 -13.49 -10.74
CA LYS A 5 -4.39 -12.81 -9.70
C LYS A 5 -4.76 -13.28 -8.30
N VAL A 6 -6.04 -13.48 -8.02
CA VAL A 6 -6.52 -14.00 -6.73
C VAL A 6 -6.05 -15.44 -6.52
N ASN A 7 -6.18 -16.31 -7.52
CA ASN A 7 -5.72 -17.70 -7.44
C ASN A 7 -4.20 -17.79 -7.19
N THR A 8 -3.40 -17.01 -7.92
CA THR A 8 -1.96 -16.93 -7.69
C THR A 8 -1.64 -16.44 -6.28
N TYR A 9 -2.37 -15.43 -5.80
CA TYR A 9 -2.21 -14.92 -4.45
C TYR A 9 -2.53 -15.98 -3.39
N ILE A 10 -3.68 -16.65 -3.47
CA ILE A 10 -4.06 -17.72 -2.53
C ILE A 10 -2.99 -18.82 -2.49
N THR A 11 -2.51 -19.26 -3.65
CA THR A 11 -1.44 -20.26 -3.73
C THR A 11 -0.15 -19.77 -3.05
N SER A 12 0.18 -18.50 -3.17
CA SER A 12 1.42 -17.94 -2.58
C SER A 12 1.38 -17.81 -1.06
N ILE A 13 0.18 -17.70 -0.48
CA ILE A 13 -0.03 -17.52 0.96
C ILE A 13 -0.49 -18.77 1.70
N ASP A 14 -0.75 -19.90 1.02
CA ASP A 14 -1.26 -21.13 1.63
C ASP A 14 -0.40 -21.63 2.78
N LYS A 15 0.93 -21.44 2.69
CA LYS A 15 1.91 -21.79 3.73
C LYS A 15 1.72 -21.03 5.05
N TYR A 16 0.97 -19.92 5.03
CA TYR A 16 0.70 -19.12 6.23
C TYR A 16 -0.63 -19.48 6.88
N PHE A 17 -1.45 -20.35 6.22
CA PHE A 17 -2.80 -20.71 6.66
C PHE A 17 -3.01 -22.22 6.57
N GLY A 18 -2.89 -22.90 7.70
CA GLY A 18 -3.06 -24.37 7.73
C GLY A 18 -4.42 -24.85 7.23
N PHE A 19 -5.48 -24.05 7.40
CA PHE A 19 -6.84 -24.45 6.99
C PHE A 19 -7.05 -24.44 5.47
N LEU A 20 -6.29 -23.65 4.70
CA LEU A 20 -6.45 -23.57 3.24
C LEU A 20 -6.18 -24.89 2.52
N LYS A 21 -5.40 -25.80 3.13
CA LYS A 21 -5.12 -27.12 2.57
C LYS A 21 -6.33 -28.08 2.58
N ASN A 22 -7.29 -27.80 3.45
CA ASN A 22 -8.41 -28.71 3.73
C ASN A 22 -9.78 -28.09 3.45
N HIS A 23 -9.81 -26.88 2.88
CA HIS A 23 -11.05 -26.14 2.63
C HIS A 23 -11.00 -25.46 1.27
N ASP A 24 -12.08 -25.59 0.51
CA ASP A 24 -12.32 -24.80 -0.68
C ASP A 24 -12.84 -23.40 -0.30
N LEU A 25 -12.43 -22.39 -1.03
CA LEU A 25 -12.85 -21.01 -0.82
C LEU A 25 -13.84 -20.59 -1.90
N TYR A 26 -14.98 -20.05 -1.49
CA TYR A 26 -15.87 -19.30 -2.36
C TYR A 26 -15.69 -17.80 -2.07
N ILE A 27 -15.14 -17.06 -3.04
CA ILE A 27 -14.83 -15.64 -2.87
C ILE A 27 -15.78 -14.80 -3.73
N ASN A 28 -16.59 -13.96 -3.06
CA ASN A 28 -17.42 -12.95 -3.71
C ASN A 28 -16.93 -11.56 -3.26
N SER A 29 -16.55 -10.72 -4.21
CA SER A 29 -15.99 -9.39 -3.93
C SER A 29 -16.63 -8.35 -4.83
N LYS A 30 -16.91 -7.16 -4.26
CA LYS A 30 -17.48 -6.03 -4.97
C LYS A 30 -16.80 -4.73 -4.53
N ASN A 31 -16.37 -3.92 -5.50
CA ASN A 31 -15.96 -2.55 -5.23
C ASN A 31 -17.16 -1.60 -5.28
N ASN A 32 -17.16 -0.58 -4.43
CA ASN A 32 -18.12 0.53 -4.47
C ASN A 32 -17.59 1.76 -5.23
N PHE A 33 -16.46 1.60 -5.92
CA PHE A 33 -15.81 2.62 -6.74
C PHE A 33 -15.26 1.99 -8.03
N PRO A 34 -14.97 2.79 -9.09
CA PRO A 34 -14.51 2.27 -10.38
C PRO A 34 -13.23 1.46 -10.28
N HIS A 35 -13.19 0.31 -10.97
CA HIS A 35 -12.00 -0.54 -11.07
C HIS A 35 -11.02 0.01 -12.11
N SER A 36 -9.71 -0.14 -11.87
CA SER A 36 -8.63 0.27 -12.78
C SER A 36 -8.52 1.76 -13.10
N SER A 37 -9.19 2.63 -12.34
CA SER A 37 -9.19 4.09 -12.53
C SER A 37 -8.15 4.83 -11.68
N GLY A 38 -7.14 4.14 -11.17
CA GLY A 38 -6.07 4.77 -10.37
C GLY A 38 -6.36 4.91 -8.88
N ILE A 39 -7.50 4.42 -8.41
CA ILE A 39 -8.00 4.59 -7.04
C ILE A 39 -7.59 3.42 -6.12
N ALA A 40 -6.49 2.74 -6.42
CA ALA A 40 -5.96 1.64 -5.60
C ALA A 40 -6.92 0.46 -5.33
N SER A 41 -7.77 0.09 -6.32
CA SER A 41 -8.70 -1.03 -6.21
C SER A 41 -8.03 -2.36 -5.87
N SER A 42 -6.80 -2.59 -6.34
CA SER A 42 -6.00 -3.76 -6.02
C SER A 42 -5.60 -3.80 -4.53
N ALA A 43 -5.23 -2.66 -3.95
CA ALA A 43 -4.89 -2.58 -2.54
C ALA A 43 -6.13 -2.83 -1.66
N SER A 44 -7.25 -2.21 -1.98
CA SER A 44 -8.52 -2.39 -1.29
C SER A 44 -8.97 -3.87 -1.29
N SER A 45 -8.97 -4.52 -2.46
CA SER A 45 -9.43 -5.92 -2.55
C SER A 45 -8.49 -6.90 -1.85
N MET A 46 -7.16 -6.71 -1.94
CA MET A 46 -6.22 -7.61 -1.28
C MET A 46 -6.20 -7.44 0.23
N SER A 47 -6.37 -6.21 0.74
CA SER A 47 -6.50 -5.99 2.19
C SER A 47 -7.79 -6.58 2.76
N ALA A 48 -8.91 -6.45 2.05
CA ALA A 48 -10.17 -7.06 2.45
C ALA A 48 -10.07 -8.60 2.49
N LEU A 49 -9.53 -9.22 1.42
CA LEU A 49 -9.36 -10.66 1.35
C LEU A 49 -8.41 -11.18 2.44
N ALA A 50 -7.27 -10.52 2.64
CA ALA A 50 -6.33 -10.89 3.70
C ALA A 50 -6.97 -10.80 5.09
N SER A 51 -7.77 -9.75 5.35
CA SER A 51 -8.48 -9.60 6.61
C SER A 51 -9.46 -10.73 6.85
N CYS A 52 -10.26 -11.09 5.84
CA CYS A 52 -11.19 -12.23 5.94
C CYS A 52 -10.46 -13.54 6.25
N LEU A 53 -9.33 -13.83 5.57
CA LEU A 53 -8.58 -15.07 5.80
C LEU A 53 -7.98 -15.13 7.20
N VAL A 54 -7.45 -14.05 7.72
CA VAL A 54 -6.91 -14.00 9.08
C VAL A 54 -8.02 -14.11 10.12
N ASP A 55 -9.20 -13.52 9.88
CA ASP A 55 -10.34 -13.62 10.79
C ASP A 55 -10.92 -15.05 10.81
N ILE A 56 -10.99 -15.73 9.65
CA ILE A 56 -11.38 -17.14 9.57
C ILE A 56 -10.38 -18.01 10.37
N GLU A 57 -9.09 -17.79 10.19
CA GLU A 57 -8.08 -18.52 10.96
C GLU A 57 -8.25 -18.30 12.47
N SER A 58 -8.44 -17.05 12.90
CA SER A 58 -8.70 -16.72 14.31
C SER A 58 -9.90 -17.49 14.87
N GLN A 59 -10.99 -17.55 14.12
CA GLN A 59 -12.18 -18.28 14.53
C GLN A 59 -11.94 -19.80 14.62
N ILE A 60 -11.23 -20.39 13.65
CA ILE A 60 -10.90 -21.82 13.65
C ILE A 60 -9.96 -22.18 14.81
N THR A 61 -9.00 -21.29 15.13
CA THR A 61 -7.98 -21.59 16.15
C THR A 61 -8.35 -21.10 17.55
N ASN A 62 -9.48 -20.40 17.71
CA ASN A 62 -9.87 -19.69 18.94
C ASN A 62 -8.77 -18.77 19.47
N ASN A 63 -8.00 -18.14 18.57
CA ASN A 63 -6.86 -17.30 18.91
C ASN A 63 -7.08 -15.86 18.45
N ASP A 64 -7.61 -15.05 19.34
CA ASP A 64 -7.87 -13.63 19.10
C ASP A 64 -6.76 -12.77 19.71
N ASN A 65 -5.67 -12.57 18.98
CA ASN A 65 -4.50 -11.83 19.44
C ASN A 65 -4.30 -10.53 18.66
N ASN A 66 -3.75 -9.50 19.31
CA ASN A 66 -3.25 -8.26 18.68
C ASN A 66 -2.24 -8.52 17.53
N PHE A 67 -1.70 -9.73 17.44
CA PHE A 67 -0.87 -10.19 16.33
C PHE A 67 -1.63 -10.25 14.99
N ASN A 68 -2.95 -10.30 15.02
CA ASN A 68 -3.79 -10.39 13.83
C ASN A 68 -3.64 -9.16 12.92
N LEU A 69 -3.49 -7.95 13.45
CA LEU A 69 -3.30 -6.74 12.63
C LEU A 69 -2.00 -6.78 11.83
N LYS A 70 -0.89 -7.16 12.46
CA LYS A 70 0.39 -7.33 11.77
C LYS A 70 0.34 -8.44 10.72
N LYS A 71 -0.32 -9.57 11.04
CA LYS A 71 -0.54 -10.66 10.08
C LYS A 71 -1.42 -10.22 8.91
N LYS A 72 -2.53 -9.52 9.17
CA LYS A 72 -3.38 -8.94 8.12
C LYS A 72 -2.59 -8.04 7.19
N SER A 73 -1.80 -7.13 7.73
CA SER A 73 -0.96 -6.21 6.97
C SER A 73 0.11 -6.95 6.15
N PHE A 74 0.80 -7.91 6.74
CA PHE A 74 1.78 -8.74 6.05
C PHE A 74 1.16 -9.54 4.89
N ILE A 75 0.06 -10.25 5.13
CA ILE A 75 -0.62 -11.04 4.11
C ILE A 75 -1.15 -10.14 2.99
N SER A 76 -1.76 -9.00 3.32
CA SER A 76 -2.22 -8.01 2.33
C SER A 76 -1.12 -7.57 1.38
N ARG A 77 0.07 -7.30 1.92
CA ARG A 77 1.26 -6.88 1.17
C ARG A 77 1.67 -7.89 0.10
N LEU A 78 1.52 -9.18 0.37
CA LEU A 78 1.87 -10.24 -0.58
C LEU A 78 0.96 -10.25 -1.81
N GLY A 79 -0.26 -9.74 -1.69
CA GLY A 79 -1.20 -9.60 -2.81
C GLY A 79 -1.05 -8.26 -3.56
N SER A 80 -0.74 -7.20 -2.83
CA SER A 80 -0.47 -5.87 -3.37
C SER A 80 0.32 -5.07 -2.33
N GLY A 81 1.52 -4.61 -2.65
CA GLY A 81 2.44 -4.00 -1.68
C GLY A 81 1.77 -2.93 -0.82
N SER A 82 1.11 -1.95 -1.46
CA SER A 82 0.41 -0.86 -0.77
C SER A 82 -0.78 -1.30 0.07
N ALA A 83 -1.33 -2.51 -0.13
CA ALA A 83 -2.45 -3.05 0.66
C ALA A 83 -2.11 -3.21 2.14
N SER A 84 -0.82 -3.35 2.48
CA SER A 84 -0.36 -3.39 3.87
C SER A 84 -0.83 -2.19 4.69
N ARG A 85 -0.97 -1.02 4.06
CA ARG A 85 -1.36 0.25 4.69
C ARG A 85 -2.87 0.41 4.86
N SER A 86 -3.68 -0.50 4.32
CA SER A 86 -5.15 -0.42 4.36
C SER A 86 -5.78 -1.19 5.54
N ILE A 87 -4.97 -1.71 6.46
CA ILE A 87 -5.43 -2.53 7.60
C ILE A 87 -5.73 -1.68 8.82
N GLU A 88 -4.90 -0.69 9.10
CA GLU A 88 -5.07 0.27 10.18
C GLU A 88 -5.00 1.70 9.64
N GLY A 89 -5.51 2.63 10.41
CA GLY A 89 -5.45 4.04 10.05
C GLY A 89 -5.65 4.93 11.26
N PRO A 90 -5.76 6.25 11.08
CA PRO A 90 -5.78 6.99 9.81
C PRO A 90 -4.41 7.21 9.15
N VAL A 91 -3.28 7.20 9.90
CA VAL A 91 -1.95 7.41 9.32
C VAL A 91 -1.09 6.18 9.53
N THR A 92 -0.59 5.61 8.43
CA THR A 92 0.22 4.39 8.44
C THR A 92 1.55 4.58 7.72
N LEU A 93 2.57 3.92 8.23
CA LEU A 93 3.90 3.84 7.63
C LEU A 93 4.21 2.41 7.19
N TRP A 94 4.69 2.23 5.96
CA TRP A 94 5.24 0.98 5.47
C TRP A 94 6.61 1.21 4.83
N GLY A 95 7.55 0.42 5.20
CA GLY A 95 8.96 0.49 4.83
C GLY A 95 9.85 0.72 6.05
N LYS A 96 11.01 0.06 6.08
CA LYS A 96 11.98 0.23 7.14
C LYS A 96 12.65 1.60 7.05
N THR A 97 12.68 2.33 8.15
CA THR A 97 13.35 3.63 8.28
C THR A 97 13.85 3.82 9.70
N ASP A 98 14.91 4.57 9.89
CA ASP A 98 15.44 4.92 11.21
C ASP A 98 14.59 5.99 11.91
N ALA A 99 13.78 6.74 11.15
CA ALA A 99 12.87 7.74 11.70
C ALA A 99 11.84 7.13 12.67
N PHE A 100 11.36 5.91 12.42
CA PHE A 100 10.33 5.26 13.22
C PHE A 100 10.79 3.86 13.65
N LYS A 101 10.95 3.66 14.97
CA LYS A 101 11.50 2.41 15.55
C LYS A 101 10.72 1.15 15.18
N GLU A 102 9.39 1.25 15.07
CA GLU A 102 8.50 0.12 14.76
C GLU A 102 8.35 -0.13 13.25
N SER A 103 8.98 0.69 12.41
CA SER A 103 8.91 0.58 10.96
C SER A 103 9.38 -0.78 10.46
N SER A 104 8.74 -1.30 9.42
CA SER A 104 9.03 -2.63 8.88
C SER A 104 8.78 -2.69 7.38
N ASP A 105 9.62 -3.46 6.66
CA ASP A 105 9.37 -3.82 5.26
C ASP A 105 8.31 -4.91 5.11
N LEU A 106 7.98 -5.62 6.19
CA LEU A 106 7.10 -6.77 6.16
C LEU A 106 5.62 -6.40 6.32
N TYR A 107 5.32 -5.37 7.12
CA TYR A 107 3.96 -4.90 7.41
C TYR A 107 3.97 -3.41 7.67
N ALA A 108 2.82 -2.76 7.53
CA ALA A 108 2.64 -1.37 7.90
C ALA A 108 2.35 -1.25 9.41
N VAL A 109 2.69 -0.09 9.96
CA VAL A 109 2.43 0.28 11.36
C VAL A 109 1.59 1.55 11.42
N ASN A 110 0.69 1.63 12.39
CA ASN A 110 -0.09 2.83 12.66
C ASN A 110 0.74 3.83 13.46
N ILE A 111 0.99 5.00 12.88
CA ILE A 111 1.75 6.09 13.50
C ILE A 111 0.88 7.29 13.89
N SER A 112 -0.43 7.13 13.90
CA SER A 112 -1.37 8.24 14.17
C SER A 112 -1.15 8.92 15.51
N HIS A 113 -0.60 8.23 16.50
CA HIS A 113 -0.27 8.75 17.81
C HIS A 113 0.95 9.70 17.83
N GLU A 114 1.76 9.68 16.76
CA GLU A 114 2.93 10.56 16.58
C GLU A 114 2.63 11.74 15.64
N VAL A 115 1.39 11.90 15.20
CA VAL A 115 0.99 12.83 14.14
C VAL A 115 0.04 13.89 14.69
N ASP A 116 0.23 15.15 14.28
CA ASP A 116 -0.70 16.22 14.65
C ASP A 116 -2.10 15.94 14.09
N LYS A 117 -3.11 16.39 14.87
CA LYS A 117 -4.53 16.17 14.55
C LYS A 117 -4.94 16.69 13.17
N ILE A 118 -4.26 17.71 12.63
CA ILE A 118 -4.57 18.26 11.31
C ILE A 118 -4.44 17.22 10.20
N PHE A 119 -3.63 16.18 10.40
CA PHE A 119 -3.41 15.11 9.43
C PHE A 119 -4.31 13.88 9.67
N LEU A 120 -5.13 13.85 10.72
CA LEU A 120 -5.98 12.70 11.04
C LEU A 120 -7.31 12.69 10.30
N ASP A 121 -7.81 13.87 9.88
CA ASP A 121 -9.10 14.07 9.22
C ASP A 121 -8.95 14.47 7.73
N TYR A 122 -7.97 13.90 7.05
CA TYR A 122 -7.78 14.18 5.61
C TYR A 122 -8.92 13.62 4.77
N ASN A 123 -9.53 14.49 3.98
CA ASN A 123 -10.50 14.10 2.96
C ASN A 123 -9.81 13.98 1.61
N ASN A 124 -10.01 12.84 0.94
CA ASN A 124 -9.48 12.62 -0.40
C ASN A 124 -10.62 12.71 -1.42
N THR A 125 -10.61 13.75 -2.23
CA THR A 125 -11.56 13.92 -3.33
C THR A 125 -10.90 13.52 -4.64
N ILE A 126 -11.49 12.54 -5.34
CA ILE A 126 -10.97 12.03 -6.61
C ILE A 126 -11.79 12.61 -7.74
N LEU A 127 -11.13 13.37 -8.61
CA LEU A 127 -11.73 13.88 -9.85
C LEU A 127 -11.49 12.86 -10.97
N ILE A 128 -12.55 12.20 -11.42
CA ILE A 128 -12.47 11.24 -12.53
C ILE A 128 -12.64 12.01 -13.83
N ILE A 129 -11.53 12.28 -14.52
CA ILE A 129 -11.53 12.97 -15.81
C ILE A 129 -11.83 11.98 -16.94
N ASP A 130 -11.23 10.79 -16.87
CA ASP A 130 -11.51 9.70 -17.79
C ASP A 130 -11.81 8.41 -16.99
N PRO A 131 -13.03 7.87 -17.11
CA PRO A 131 -13.40 6.62 -16.44
C PRO A 131 -12.84 5.38 -17.15
N GLY A 132 -12.07 5.53 -18.23
CA GLY A 132 -11.46 4.46 -18.99
C GLY A 132 -10.43 3.64 -18.18
N GLN A 133 -10.04 2.52 -18.74
CA GLN A 133 -8.98 1.68 -18.14
C GLN A 133 -7.60 2.26 -18.45
N LYS A 134 -6.71 2.23 -17.47
CA LYS A 134 -5.31 2.60 -17.65
C LYS A 134 -4.64 1.76 -18.74
N VAL A 135 -3.89 2.41 -19.62
CA VAL A 135 -3.09 1.76 -20.67
C VAL A 135 -1.94 0.96 -20.06
N ILE A 136 -1.33 1.48 -18.97
CA ILE A 136 -0.20 0.84 -18.30
C ILE A 136 -0.58 0.51 -16.85
N SER A 137 -0.25 -0.72 -16.43
CA SER A 137 -0.47 -1.15 -15.06
C SER A 137 0.54 -0.50 -14.10
N SER A 138 0.13 -0.29 -12.84
CA SER A 138 1.05 0.21 -11.80
C SER A 138 2.28 -0.69 -11.61
N SER A 139 2.14 -2.00 -11.83
CA SER A 139 3.26 -2.95 -11.72
C SER A 139 4.33 -2.69 -12.78
N LEU A 140 3.91 -2.40 -14.02
CA LEU A 140 4.86 -2.05 -15.10
C LEU A 140 5.54 -0.70 -14.82
N GLY A 141 4.79 0.29 -14.34
CA GLY A 141 5.38 1.58 -13.93
C GLY A 141 6.46 1.42 -12.85
N HIS A 142 6.23 0.58 -11.84
CA HIS A 142 7.24 0.27 -10.83
C HIS A 142 8.47 -0.46 -11.39
N GLU A 143 8.28 -1.39 -12.33
CA GLU A 143 9.39 -2.09 -12.98
C GLU A 143 10.26 -1.13 -13.80
N LEU A 144 9.66 -0.20 -14.52
CA LEU A 144 10.36 0.83 -15.27
C LEU A 144 11.21 1.73 -14.34
N MET A 145 10.66 2.12 -13.19
CA MET A 145 11.41 2.91 -12.21
C MET A 145 12.64 2.16 -11.67
N ASN A 146 12.54 0.87 -11.39
CA ASN A 146 13.65 0.08 -10.84
C ASN A 146 14.84 -0.01 -11.82
N LYS A 147 14.59 0.04 -13.12
CA LYS A 147 15.62 0.00 -14.17
C LYS A 147 16.18 1.37 -14.52
N ASN A 148 15.61 2.45 -14.00
CA ASN A 148 16.02 3.81 -14.32
C ASN A 148 17.37 4.16 -13.68
N THR A 149 18.24 4.84 -14.43
CA THR A 149 19.58 5.24 -13.98
C THR A 149 19.55 6.13 -12.72
N PHE A 150 18.47 6.90 -12.54
CA PHE A 150 18.32 7.81 -11.41
C PHE A 150 17.62 7.20 -10.19
N SER A 151 17.26 5.92 -10.24
CA SER A 151 16.47 5.28 -9.18
C SER A 151 17.15 5.31 -7.80
N ASN A 152 18.47 5.10 -7.74
CA ASN A 152 19.20 5.10 -6.47
C ASN A 152 19.17 6.47 -5.79
N ILE A 153 19.39 7.55 -6.55
CA ILE A 153 19.31 8.94 -6.03
C ILE A 153 17.87 9.22 -5.57
N ARG A 154 16.89 8.75 -6.33
CA ARG A 154 15.47 8.89 -5.96
C ARG A 154 15.16 8.20 -4.62
N PHE A 155 15.67 7.00 -4.39
CA PHE A 155 15.46 6.29 -3.13
C PHE A 155 16.16 6.97 -1.95
N GLU A 156 17.35 7.52 -2.15
CA GLU A 156 18.05 8.30 -1.13
C GLU A 156 17.25 9.56 -0.74
N ILE A 157 16.75 10.31 -1.72
CA ILE A 157 15.92 11.49 -1.48
C ILE A 157 14.63 11.10 -0.74
N ALA A 158 13.98 9.99 -1.12
CA ALA A 158 12.77 9.51 -0.46
C ALA A 158 13.01 9.17 1.02
N ASN A 159 14.14 8.53 1.33
CA ASN A 159 14.48 8.22 2.72
C ASN A 159 14.72 9.48 3.54
N ASN A 160 15.46 10.45 2.99
CA ASN A 160 15.67 11.75 3.65
C ASN A 160 14.36 12.52 3.85
N ASN A 161 13.44 12.43 2.89
CA ASN A 161 12.13 13.06 3.00
C ASN A 161 11.24 12.38 4.06
N ILE A 162 11.36 11.06 4.27
CA ILE A 162 10.64 10.37 5.38
C ILE A 162 11.13 10.87 6.75
N GLU A 163 12.42 11.11 6.91
CA GLU A 163 12.97 11.69 8.17
C GLU A 163 12.40 13.09 8.42
N ARG A 164 12.44 13.96 7.42
CA ARG A 164 11.84 15.31 7.50
C ARG A 164 10.32 15.25 7.75
N LEU A 165 9.65 14.33 7.06
CA LEU A 165 8.20 14.17 7.16
C LEU A 165 7.75 13.81 8.59
N LYS A 166 8.56 13.09 9.35
CA LYS A 166 8.28 12.79 10.76
C LYS A 166 8.08 14.05 11.58
N ASP A 167 9.01 15.02 11.46
CA ASP A 167 8.93 16.26 12.23
C ASP A 167 7.76 17.13 11.75
N ILE A 168 7.55 17.21 10.45
CA ILE A 168 6.42 17.92 9.83
C ILE A 168 5.07 17.36 10.31
N LEU A 169 4.91 16.02 10.28
CA LEU A 169 3.68 15.37 10.74
C LEU A 169 3.43 15.62 12.21
N LYS A 170 4.48 15.69 13.03
CA LYS A 170 4.37 15.94 14.46
C LYS A 170 4.06 17.41 14.77
N SER A 171 4.62 18.36 14.01
CA SER A 171 4.45 19.81 14.23
C SER A 171 3.14 20.35 13.65
N GLY A 172 2.55 19.68 12.66
CA GLY A 172 1.37 20.17 11.94
C GLY A 172 1.68 21.17 10.83
N GLU A 173 2.93 21.26 10.36
CA GLU A 173 3.39 22.19 9.32
C GLU A 173 2.84 21.78 7.94
N LEU A 174 1.64 22.27 7.61
CA LEU A 174 0.89 21.86 6.43
C LEU A 174 1.59 22.26 5.13
N ASP A 175 2.18 23.44 5.05
CA ASP A 175 2.86 23.93 3.84
C ASP A 175 4.07 23.05 3.50
N ASP A 176 4.85 22.67 4.50
CA ASP A 176 6.00 21.77 4.32
C ASP A 176 5.54 20.35 3.92
N PHE A 177 4.44 19.89 4.48
CA PHE A 177 3.80 18.63 4.07
C PHE A 177 3.40 18.65 2.59
N ILE A 178 2.73 19.72 2.14
CA ILE A 178 2.33 19.91 0.75
C ILE A 178 3.57 19.91 -0.15
N ASN A 179 4.58 20.71 0.17
CA ASN A 179 5.80 20.80 -0.62
C ASN A 179 6.52 19.46 -0.79
N ILE A 180 6.64 18.66 0.27
CA ILE A 180 7.24 17.32 0.18
C ILE A 180 6.38 16.39 -0.66
N THR A 181 5.08 16.33 -0.45
CA THR A 181 4.20 15.39 -1.16
C THR A 181 4.11 15.70 -2.66
N GLU A 182 4.07 16.97 -3.05
CA GLU A 182 4.13 17.39 -4.45
C GLU A 182 5.48 17.03 -5.09
N SER A 183 6.59 17.34 -4.42
CA SER A 183 7.93 17.00 -4.89
C SER A 183 8.10 15.48 -5.08
N GLU A 184 7.60 14.67 -4.16
CA GLU A 184 7.63 13.20 -4.25
C GLU A 184 6.86 12.69 -5.46
N ALA A 185 5.66 13.22 -5.72
CA ALA A 185 4.85 12.87 -6.88
C ALA A 185 5.56 13.24 -8.19
N LEU A 186 6.09 14.45 -8.29
CA LEU A 186 6.81 14.91 -9.48
C LEU A 186 8.08 14.09 -9.76
N MET A 187 8.81 13.69 -8.73
CA MET A 187 10.01 12.85 -8.89
C MET A 187 9.66 11.44 -9.42
N ILE A 188 8.57 10.82 -8.97
CA ILE A 188 8.12 9.54 -9.53
C ILE A 188 7.78 9.69 -11.01
N HIS A 189 7.07 10.74 -11.38
CA HIS A 189 6.73 11.02 -12.78
C HIS A 189 7.98 11.29 -13.63
N SER A 190 8.97 12.00 -13.09
CA SER A 190 10.26 12.23 -13.77
C SER A 190 10.99 10.94 -14.10
N LEU A 191 10.98 9.95 -13.20
CA LEU A 191 11.57 8.64 -13.45
C LEU A 191 10.82 7.90 -14.56
N MET A 192 9.51 7.99 -14.61
CA MET A 192 8.71 7.38 -15.68
C MET A 192 9.01 8.05 -17.02
N LEU A 193 9.12 9.38 -17.07
CA LEU A 193 9.48 10.14 -18.27
C LEU A 193 10.89 9.82 -18.80
N SER A 194 11.83 9.51 -17.92
CA SER A 194 13.23 9.20 -18.26
C SER A 194 13.51 7.70 -18.36
N SER A 195 12.50 6.85 -18.29
CA SER A 195 12.62 5.39 -18.45
C SER A 195 12.75 4.99 -19.93
N ASP A 196 13.17 3.76 -20.18
CA ASP A 196 13.18 3.15 -21.50
C ASP A 196 12.35 1.85 -21.48
N PRO A 197 11.21 1.79 -22.19
CA PRO A 197 10.53 2.92 -22.85
C PRO A 197 10.05 3.98 -21.86
N TYR A 198 10.01 5.24 -22.30
CA TYR A 198 9.46 6.33 -21.49
C TYR A 198 7.93 6.21 -21.34
N TYR A 199 7.42 6.76 -20.26
CA TYR A 199 5.99 6.75 -20.00
C TYR A 199 5.49 8.10 -19.51
N ILE A 200 4.37 8.53 -20.06
CA ILE A 200 3.64 9.73 -19.66
C ILE A 200 2.29 9.27 -19.08
N LEU A 201 2.01 9.68 -17.85
CA LEU A 201 0.73 9.45 -17.19
C LEU A 201 -0.33 10.38 -17.77
#